data_50ae69efe7af897afca611e899303879
#
_entry.id   50ae69efe7af897afca611e899303879
#
_cell.length_a   1.000
_cell.length_b   1.000
_cell.length_c   1.000
_cell.angle_alpha   90.00
_cell.angle_beta   90.00
_cell.angle_gamma   90.00
#
_symmetry.space_group_name_H-M   'P 1'
#
loop_
_entity.id
_entity.type
_entity.pdbx_description
1 polymer ?
#
loop_
_entity_poly.entity_id
_entity_poly.type
_entity_poly.pdbx_seq_one_letter_code
_entity_poly.pdbx_strand_id
1 'polypeptide(L)'
;MGTMLSHVMFGKELYSLSHHQRSGLAQLVSEFVAAFGLLCVIWGCLKIRSALAVPIAVASYITAAYWFTASTSFANPAVTVARSITDTFSGIRPVDVPGFILAQVAGAIAATLLFGWLLGEAD
;
A
#
# COMPACT_ATOMS: atom_id res chain seq x y z
N MET A 1 -13.04 -9.41 5.32
CA MET A 1 -14.45 -8.96 5.33
C MET A 1 -14.75 -7.95 4.22
N GLY A 2 -14.02 -6.82 4.08
CA GLY A 2 -14.30 -5.83 3.05
C GLY A 2 -14.35 -6.38 1.62
N THR A 3 -13.39 -7.23 1.24
CA THR A 3 -13.37 -7.88 -0.09
C THR A 3 -14.61 -8.74 -0.33
N MET A 4 -15.05 -9.50 0.67
CA MET A 4 -16.25 -10.33 0.56
C MET A 4 -17.52 -9.48 0.42
N LEU A 5 -17.61 -8.37 1.19
CA LEU A 5 -18.72 -7.43 1.04
C LEU A 5 -18.74 -6.79 -0.35
N SER A 6 -17.58 -6.40 -0.87
CA SER A 6 -17.44 -5.91 -2.24
C SER A 6 -17.92 -6.96 -3.26
N HIS A 7 -17.54 -8.24 -3.10
CA HIS A 7 -18.00 -9.32 -3.98
C HIS A 7 -19.53 -9.45 -3.98
N VAL A 8 -20.17 -9.35 -2.81
CA VAL A 8 -21.65 -9.34 -2.72
C VAL A 8 -22.24 -8.17 -3.49
N MET A 9 -21.69 -6.96 -3.30
CA MET A 9 -22.18 -5.75 -3.98
C MET A 9 -22.04 -5.83 -5.51
N PHE A 10 -21.03 -6.52 -6.02
CA PHE A 10 -20.78 -6.68 -7.46
C PHE A 10 -21.26 -8.02 -8.03
N GLY A 11 -22.04 -8.81 -7.27
CA GLY A 11 -22.58 -10.10 -7.72
C GLY A 11 -21.47 -11.12 -8.06
N LYS A 12 -20.33 -11.06 -7.34
CA LYS A 12 -19.21 -11.99 -7.50
C LYS A 12 -19.29 -13.12 -6.48
N GLU A 13 -18.56 -14.23 -6.77
CA GLU A 13 -18.35 -15.28 -5.77
C GLU A 13 -17.67 -14.69 -4.53
N LEU A 14 -18.10 -15.10 -3.33
CA LEU A 14 -17.57 -14.57 -2.07
C LEU A 14 -16.06 -14.72 -1.93
N TYR A 15 -15.50 -15.77 -2.54
CA TYR A 15 -14.10 -16.11 -2.47
C TYR A 15 -13.61 -16.62 -3.83
N SER A 16 -12.60 -15.97 -4.37
CA SER A 16 -11.98 -16.36 -5.63
C SER A 16 -10.49 -16.04 -5.57
N LEU A 17 -9.62 -17.06 -5.60
CA LEU A 17 -8.18 -16.84 -5.61
C LEU A 17 -7.77 -16.10 -6.87
N SER A 18 -7.00 -15.03 -6.70
CA SER A 18 -6.54 -14.22 -7.81
C SER A 18 -5.47 -14.95 -8.64
N HIS A 19 -5.64 -14.89 -9.95
CA HIS A 19 -4.66 -15.33 -10.95
C HIS A 19 -3.82 -14.15 -11.48
N HIS A 20 -4.11 -12.91 -11.03
CA HIS A 20 -3.46 -11.72 -11.53
C HIS A 20 -1.99 -11.67 -11.07
N GLN A 21 -1.09 -11.85 -12.02
CA GLN A 21 0.35 -11.86 -11.77
C GLN A 21 0.89 -10.46 -11.47
N ARG A 22 1.58 -10.33 -10.32
CA ARG A 22 2.27 -9.11 -9.90
C ARG A 22 3.69 -9.44 -9.44
N SER A 23 4.47 -10.03 -10.34
CA SER A 23 5.85 -10.46 -10.06
C SER A 23 6.86 -9.58 -10.80
N GLY A 24 8.10 -9.67 -10.35
CA GLY A 24 9.24 -8.98 -10.95
C GLY A 24 9.69 -7.75 -10.16
N LEU A 25 10.93 -7.35 -10.41
CA LEU A 25 11.61 -6.27 -9.68
C LEU A 25 10.83 -4.95 -9.76
N ALA A 26 10.27 -4.61 -10.92
CA ALA A 26 9.51 -3.38 -11.10
C ALA A 26 8.31 -3.30 -10.15
N GLN A 27 7.60 -4.41 -9.92
CA GLN A 27 6.47 -4.48 -8.99
C GLN A 27 6.93 -4.31 -7.54
N LEU A 28 8.05 -4.96 -7.16
CA LEU A 28 8.60 -4.87 -5.81
C LEU A 28 9.14 -3.47 -5.51
N VAL A 29 9.87 -2.87 -6.45
CA VAL A 29 10.33 -1.47 -6.32
C VAL A 29 9.15 -0.51 -6.21
N SER A 30 8.08 -0.73 -6.97
CA SER A 30 6.86 0.08 -6.89
C SER A 30 6.21 -0.02 -5.51
N GLU A 31 6.12 -1.20 -4.91
CA GLU A 31 5.56 -1.37 -3.57
C GLU A 31 6.45 -0.79 -2.47
N PHE A 32 7.78 -0.89 -2.63
CA PHE A 32 8.72 -0.20 -1.76
C PHE A 32 8.49 1.32 -1.80
N VAL A 33 8.45 1.91 -3.00
CA VAL A 33 8.23 3.36 -3.18
C VAL A 33 6.86 3.77 -2.67
N ALA A 34 5.81 2.97 -2.93
CA ALA A 34 4.47 3.25 -2.45
C ALA A 34 4.37 3.30 -0.92
N ALA A 35 4.95 2.31 -0.24
CA ALA A 35 4.95 2.26 1.22
C ALA A 35 5.88 3.31 1.84
N PHE A 36 7.08 3.51 1.27
CA PHE A 36 8.00 4.55 1.68
C PHE A 36 7.34 5.93 1.63
N GLY A 37 6.78 6.31 0.49
CA GLY A 37 6.15 7.61 0.31
C GLY A 37 4.91 7.78 1.19
N LEU A 38 4.12 6.73 1.41
CA LEU A 38 2.98 6.77 2.32
C LEU A 38 3.42 7.13 3.74
N LEU A 39 4.46 6.46 4.25
CA LEU A 39 4.99 6.74 5.59
C LEU A 39 5.61 8.15 5.67
N CYS A 40 6.31 8.59 4.60
CA CYS A 40 6.81 9.97 4.52
C CYS A 40 5.68 11.01 4.64
N VAL A 41 4.58 10.79 3.94
CA VAL A 41 3.39 11.66 4.02
C VAL A 41 2.81 11.67 5.43
N ILE A 42 2.66 10.50 6.05
CA ILE A 42 2.13 10.40 7.42
C ILE A 42 3.05 11.12 8.41
N TRP A 43 4.35 10.79 8.43
CA TRP A 43 5.31 11.40 9.34
C TRP A 43 5.41 12.92 9.15
N GLY A 44 5.43 13.39 7.90
CA GLY A 44 5.44 14.82 7.59
C GLY A 44 4.19 15.53 8.11
N CYS A 45 3.00 14.95 7.91
CA CYS A 45 1.74 15.53 8.35
C CYS A 45 1.54 15.50 9.87
N LEU A 46 2.13 14.58 10.59
CA LEU A 46 2.05 14.51 12.06
C LEU A 46 2.67 15.73 12.74
N LYS A 47 3.56 16.47 12.06
CA LYS A 47 4.10 17.74 12.54
C LYS A 47 3.10 18.90 12.40
N ILE A 48 2.13 18.76 11.53
CA ILE A 48 1.08 19.77 11.32
C ILE A 48 -0.03 19.52 12.36
N ARG A 49 -0.25 20.48 13.25
CA ARG A 49 -1.29 20.36 14.29
C ARG A 49 -2.71 20.55 13.73
N SER A 50 -3.07 19.68 12.77
CA SER A 50 -4.41 19.70 12.14
C SER A 50 -4.93 18.26 12.03
N ALA A 51 -6.11 18.02 12.57
CA ALA A 51 -6.77 16.72 12.51
C ALA A 51 -7.08 16.25 11.08
N LEU A 52 -7.19 17.19 10.14
CA LEU A 52 -7.50 16.88 8.73
C LEU A 52 -6.25 16.73 7.86
N ALA A 53 -5.06 17.10 8.32
CA ALA A 53 -3.85 17.05 7.51
C ALA A 53 -3.51 15.62 7.07
N VAL A 54 -3.47 14.67 8.00
CA VAL A 54 -3.14 13.28 7.71
C VAL A 54 -4.15 12.62 6.77
N PRO A 55 -5.46 12.60 7.04
CA PRO A 55 -6.42 11.92 6.16
C PRO A 55 -6.47 12.52 4.75
N ILE A 56 -6.40 13.84 4.60
CA ILE A 56 -6.38 14.48 3.28
C ILE A 56 -5.10 14.12 2.52
N ALA A 57 -3.94 14.25 3.16
CA ALA A 57 -2.66 13.97 2.51
C ALA A 57 -2.51 12.48 2.14
N VAL A 58 -2.95 11.57 3.01
CA VAL A 58 -2.95 10.12 2.73
C VAL A 58 -3.88 9.80 1.56
N ALA A 59 -5.11 10.33 1.55
CA ALA A 59 -6.05 10.12 0.45
C ALA A 59 -5.49 10.63 -0.88
N SER A 60 -4.91 11.82 -0.89
CA SER A 60 -4.28 12.42 -2.07
C SER A 60 -3.08 11.59 -2.55
N TYR A 61 -2.21 11.17 -1.61
CA TYR A 61 -1.06 10.34 -1.94
C TYR A 61 -1.46 9.00 -2.57
N ILE A 62 -2.39 8.26 -1.95
CA ILE A 62 -2.84 6.96 -2.47
C ILE A 62 -3.52 7.13 -3.83
N THR A 63 -4.32 8.18 -4.01
CA THR A 63 -4.92 8.50 -5.30
C THR A 63 -3.86 8.71 -6.38
N ALA A 64 -2.81 9.46 -6.09
CA ALA A 64 -1.70 9.68 -7.02
C ALA A 64 -0.89 8.40 -7.25
N ALA A 65 -0.53 7.69 -6.17
CA ALA A 65 0.31 6.50 -6.22
C ALA A 65 -0.32 5.34 -7.00
N TYR A 66 -1.63 5.24 -6.99
CA TYR A 66 -2.37 4.30 -7.84
C TYR A 66 -2.01 4.46 -9.34
N TRP A 67 -1.69 5.67 -9.77
CA TRP A 67 -1.37 5.98 -11.16
C TRP A 67 0.12 5.96 -11.46
N PHE A 68 0.99 6.40 -10.55
CA PHE A 68 2.43 6.48 -10.83
C PHE A 68 3.21 5.21 -10.48
N THR A 69 2.63 4.25 -9.76
CA THR A 69 3.30 2.98 -9.44
C THR A 69 2.85 1.86 -10.36
N ALA A 70 3.78 1.01 -10.80
CA ALA A 70 3.47 -0.15 -11.64
C ALA A 70 2.62 -1.20 -10.89
N SER A 71 2.66 -1.21 -9.56
CA SER A 71 1.91 -2.12 -8.70
C SER A 71 0.48 -1.68 -8.41
N THR A 72 0.08 -0.46 -8.81
CA THR A 72 -1.15 0.19 -8.39
C THR A 72 -1.23 0.47 -6.88
N SER A 73 -0.07 0.62 -6.23
CA SER A 73 0.09 1.06 -4.85
C SER A 73 -0.80 0.33 -3.84
N PHE A 74 -0.46 -0.91 -3.53
CA PHE A 74 -1.11 -1.59 -2.42
C PHE A 74 -0.68 -0.97 -1.08
N ALA A 75 0.62 -0.74 -0.94
CA ALA A 75 1.27 -0.02 0.17
C ALA A 75 0.85 -0.50 1.57
N ASN A 76 0.26 -1.70 1.68
CA ASN A 76 -0.33 -2.22 2.90
C ASN A 76 -0.41 -3.75 2.87
N PRO A 77 0.22 -4.47 3.82
CA PRO A 77 0.16 -5.93 3.90
C PRO A 77 -1.25 -6.50 4.00
N ALA A 78 -2.14 -5.85 4.76
CA ALA A 78 -3.52 -6.31 4.91
C ALA A 78 -4.31 -6.18 3.60
N VAL A 79 -4.09 -5.11 2.84
CA VAL A 79 -4.67 -4.93 1.50
C VAL A 79 -4.11 -5.98 0.55
N THR A 80 -2.81 -6.27 0.61
CA THR A 80 -2.16 -7.29 -0.23
C THR A 80 -2.77 -8.67 -0.01
N VAL A 81 -2.93 -9.08 1.26
CA VAL A 81 -3.61 -10.34 1.59
C VAL A 81 -5.07 -10.33 1.15
N ALA A 82 -5.81 -9.24 1.40
CA ALA A 82 -7.21 -9.13 1.01
C ALA A 82 -7.41 -9.23 -0.51
N ARG A 83 -6.48 -8.68 -1.30
CA ARG A 83 -6.55 -8.74 -2.76
C ARG A 83 -6.12 -10.09 -3.36
N SER A 84 -5.52 -10.98 -2.59
CA SER A 84 -5.21 -12.34 -3.05
C SER A 84 -6.45 -13.24 -3.17
N ILE A 85 -7.55 -12.86 -2.53
CA ILE A 85 -8.81 -13.60 -2.56
C ILE A 85 -9.87 -12.95 -3.47
N THR A 86 -9.45 -12.10 -4.40
CA THR A 86 -10.32 -11.52 -5.44
C THR A 86 -9.69 -11.65 -6.82
N ASP A 87 -10.30 -12.44 -7.69
CA ASP A 87 -9.83 -12.60 -9.07
C ASP A 87 -10.39 -11.47 -9.95
N THR A 88 -9.82 -10.29 -9.77
CA THR A 88 -10.16 -9.07 -10.50
C THR A 88 -8.90 -8.34 -10.92
N PHE A 89 -9.03 -7.25 -11.70
CA PHE A 89 -7.89 -6.41 -12.08
C PHE A 89 -7.09 -5.89 -10.89
N SER A 90 -7.72 -5.77 -9.73
CA SER A 90 -7.08 -5.31 -8.49
C SER A 90 -6.44 -6.43 -7.67
N GLY A 91 -6.57 -7.68 -8.13
CA GLY A 91 -6.06 -8.86 -7.43
C GLY A 91 -4.54 -9.03 -7.50
N ILE A 92 -4.05 -9.98 -6.73
CA ILE A 92 -2.65 -10.44 -6.73
C ILE A 92 -2.62 -11.95 -6.51
N ARG A 93 -1.84 -12.70 -7.28
CA ARG A 93 -1.66 -14.13 -7.03
C ARG A 93 -1.11 -14.37 -5.63
N PRO A 94 -1.61 -15.39 -4.90
CA PRO A 94 -1.11 -15.70 -3.55
C PRO A 94 0.41 -15.89 -3.48
N VAL A 95 1.04 -16.43 -4.52
CA VAL A 95 2.49 -16.64 -4.60
C VAL A 95 3.29 -15.32 -4.65
N ASP A 96 2.70 -14.23 -5.11
CA ASP A 96 3.35 -12.90 -5.21
C ASP A 96 3.18 -12.09 -3.90
N VAL A 97 2.26 -12.47 -3.02
CA VAL A 97 1.96 -11.78 -1.75
C VAL A 97 3.17 -11.59 -0.83
N PRO A 98 4.00 -12.62 -0.56
CA PRO A 98 5.15 -12.45 0.33
C PRO A 98 6.14 -11.40 -0.18
N GLY A 99 6.41 -11.36 -1.47
CA GLY A 99 7.30 -10.38 -2.08
C GLY A 99 6.80 -8.94 -1.90
N PHE A 100 5.50 -8.71 -2.10
CA PHE A 100 4.87 -7.41 -1.87
C PHE A 100 4.98 -6.98 -0.41
N ILE A 101 4.67 -7.86 0.53
CA ILE A 101 4.76 -7.57 1.96
C ILE A 101 6.19 -7.21 2.36
N LEU A 102 7.20 -7.96 1.89
CA LEU A 102 8.60 -7.65 2.17
C LEU A 102 9.02 -6.28 1.62
N ALA A 103 8.63 -5.96 0.39
CA ALA A 103 8.91 -4.67 -0.21
C ALA A 103 8.25 -3.51 0.57
N GLN A 104 6.99 -3.68 0.98
CA GLN A 104 6.24 -2.71 1.78
C GLN A 104 6.89 -2.48 3.15
N VAL A 105 7.28 -3.54 3.84
CA VAL A 105 7.96 -3.45 5.15
C VAL A 105 9.31 -2.76 5.00
N ALA A 106 10.10 -3.10 3.98
CA ALA A 106 11.37 -2.44 3.70
C ALA A 106 11.19 -0.93 3.43
N GLY A 107 10.17 -0.56 2.64
CA GLY A 107 9.83 0.85 2.38
C GLY A 107 9.42 1.60 3.65
N ALA A 108 8.59 0.97 4.49
CA ALA A 108 8.16 1.54 5.77
C ALA A 108 9.34 1.75 6.74
N ILE A 109 10.24 0.78 6.84
CA ILE A 109 11.46 0.89 7.66
C ILE A 109 12.33 2.04 7.15
N ALA A 110 12.59 2.09 5.84
CA ALA A 110 13.40 3.14 5.24
C ALA A 110 12.82 4.55 5.51
N ALA A 111 11.51 4.73 5.37
CA ALA A 111 10.86 6.00 5.70
C ALA A 111 10.98 6.36 7.17
N THR A 112 10.78 5.39 8.06
CA THR A 112 10.89 5.60 9.52
C THR A 112 12.30 6.01 9.92
N LEU A 113 13.32 5.35 9.37
CA LEU A 113 14.72 5.70 9.61
C LEU A 113 15.06 7.10 9.09
N LEU A 114 14.60 7.44 7.87
CA LEU A 114 14.79 8.76 7.29
C LEU A 114 14.17 9.85 8.17
N PHE A 115 12.94 9.68 8.59
CA PHE A 115 12.26 10.68 9.43
C PHE A 115 12.79 10.70 10.86
N GLY A 116 13.23 9.56 11.40
CA GLY A 116 13.96 9.52 12.67
C GLY A 116 15.24 10.36 12.63
N TRP A 117 16.00 10.27 11.54
CA TRP A 117 17.17 11.09 11.31
C TRP A 117 16.82 12.57 11.09
N LEU A 118 15.87 12.88 10.22
CA LEU A 118 15.48 14.26 9.91
C LEU A 118 14.85 15.01 11.11
N LEU A 119 14.18 14.29 12.00
CA LEU A 119 13.43 14.89 13.11
C LEU A 119 14.13 14.71 14.46
N GLY A 120 15.12 13.81 14.57
CA GLY A 120 15.89 13.56 15.79
C GLY A 120 16.96 14.57 16.10
N GLU A 121 17.29 15.47 15.16
CA GLU A 121 18.25 16.58 15.37
C GLU A 121 17.57 17.89 15.81
N ALA A 122 16.28 17.85 16.14
CA ALA A 122 15.47 19.05 16.47
C ALA A 122 15.10 19.16 17.97
N ASP A 123 15.86 18.50 18.85
CA ASP A 123 15.77 18.67 20.32
C ASP A 123 16.91 19.54 20.87
#